data_7b9bc045d96d9370827cbcca29c8a71f
#
_entry.id   7b9bc045d96d9370827cbcca29c8a71f
#
_cell.length_a   1.000
_cell.length_b   1.000
_cell.length_c   1.000
_cell.angle_alpha   90.00
_cell.angle_beta   90.00
_cell.angle_gamma   90.00
#
_symmetry.space_group_name_H-M   'P 1'
#
loop_
_entity.id
_entity.type
_entity.pdbx_description
1 polymer ?
#
loop_
_entity_poly.entity_id
_entity_poly.type
_entity_poly.pdbx_seq_one_letter_code
_entity_poly.pdbx_strand_id
1 'polypeptide(L)'
;MMEKKIRSAFIPREGYKLFSADYSQIELRIMAHLAEDPAMIGSFLTGEDIHSSTARKVFNIKDEPSSDQRRAAKAINFGLIYGISAYGLAKQLKIDNVEAKGIIDTYFAKYKRVKEFMEELKELASKQIVIGLQSSD
;
A
#
# COMPACT_ATOMS: atom_id res chain seq x y z
N MET A 1 18.26 7.39 10.04
CA MET A 1 18.72 8.11 11.25
C MET A 1 18.95 9.60 11.02
N MET A 2 19.44 10.05 9.85
CA MET A 2 19.64 11.49 9.54
C MET A 2 18.33 12.30 9.46
N GLU A 3 17.25 11.76 8.90
CA GLU A 3 15.93 12.45 8.80
C GLU A 3 15.34 12.88 10.14
N LYS A 4 15.47 12.06 11.18
CA LYS A 4 14.99 12.42 12.55
C LYS A 4 15.76 13.60 13.13
N LYS A 5 17.06 13.71 12.83
CA LYS A 5 17.91 14.82 13.31
C LYS A 5 17.60 16.13 12.57
N ILE A 6 17.28 16.07 11.29
CA ILE A 6 16.89 17.26 10.51
C ILE A 6 15.56 17.82 11.01
N ARG A 7 14.57 16.98 11.31
CA ARG A 7 13.27 17.44 11.85
C ARG A 7 13.39 18.14 13.19
N SER A 8 14.33 17.74 14.05
CA SER A 8 14.56 18.39 15.34
C SER A 8 15.19 19.78 15.25
N ALA A 9 15.69 20.18 14.07
CA ALA A 9 16.19 21.53 13.83
C ALA A 9 15.07 22.56 13.60
N PHE A 10 13.86 22.11 13.28
CA PHE A 10 12.69 22.99 13.13
C PHE A 10 12.05 23.18 14.51
N ILE A 11 12.26 24.34 15.08
CA ILE A 11 11.69 24.75 16.37
C ILE A 11 10.69 25.88 16.17
N PRO A 12 9.57 25.91 16.91
CA PRO A 12 8.65 27.05 16.85
C PRO A 12 9.26 28.27 17.51
N ARG A 13 8.78 29.44 17.11
CA ARG A 13 9.06 30.69 17.82
C ARG A 13 8.47 30.63 19.23
N GLU A 14 9.02 31.39 20.16
CA GLU A 14 8.50 31.48 21.53
C GLU A 14 7.00 31.83 21.53
N GLY A 15 6.22 31.12 22.34
CA GLY A 15 4.76 31.23 22.41
C GLY A 15 3.99 30.52 21.29
N TYR A 16 4.67 29.87 20.33
CA TYR A 16 4.05 29.11 19.23
C TYR A 16 4.32 27.61 19.37
N LYS A 17 3.51 26.79 18.68
CA LYS A 17 3.70 25.34 18.58
C LYS A 17 3.73 24.95 17.11
N LEU A 18 4.60 23.99 16.78
CA LEU A 18 4.52 23.29 15.48
C LEU A 18 3.41 22.26 15.55
N PHE A 19 2.52 22.28 14.57
CA PHE A 19 1.47 21.29 14.38
C PHE A 19 1.75 20.55 13.06
N SER A 20 1.71 19.22 13.13
CA SER A 20 1.78 18.36 11.95
C SER A 20 0.60 17.42 12.00
N ALA A 21 -0.14 17.34 10.91
CA ALA A 21 -1.23 16.40 10.73
C ALA A 21 -1.03 15.65 9.41
N ASP A 22 -1.30 14.36 9.44
CA ASP A 22 -1.27 13.49 8.27
C ASP A 22 -2.50 12.58 8.29
N TYR A 23 -3.06 12.33 7.11
CA TYR A 23 -4.18 11.41 6.99
C TYR A 23 -3.70 9.97 7.15
N SER A 24 -4.27 9.27 8.14
CA SER A 24 -3.92 7.87 8.38
C SER A 24 -4.35 6.98 7.22
N GLN A 25 -3.36 6.39 6.51
CA GLN A 25 -3.58 5.36 5.47
C GLN A 25 -4.49 5.83 4.33
N ILE A 26 -4.42 7.12 3.96
CA ILE A 26 -5.37 7.73 3.02
C ILE A 26 -5.37 7.04 1.64
N GLU A 27 -4.22 6.64 1.12
CA GLU A 27 -4.10 5.98 -0.17
C GLU A 27 -4.82 4.62 -0.17
N LEU A 28 -4.69 3.85 0.91
CA LEU A 28 -5.38 2.57 1.07
C LEU A 28 -6.89 2.75 1.21
N ARG A 29 -7.34 3.82 1.88
CA ARG A 29 -8.75 4.16 2.01
C ARG A 29 -9.35 4.58 0.67
N ILE A 30 -8.62 5.38 -0.11
CA ILE A 30 -9.02 5.77 -1.47
C ILE A 30 -9.09 4.52 -2.36
N MET A 31 -8.08 3.64 -2.30
CA MET A 31 -8.07 2.40 -3.07
C MET A 31 -9.26 1.49 -2.68
N ALA A 32 -9.54 1.33 -1.40
CA ALA A 32 -10.68 0.55 -0.91
C ALA A 32 -12.01 1.09 -1.47
N HIS A 33 -12.17 2.41 -1.48
CA HIS A 33 -13.35 3.09 -1.98
C HIS A 33 -13.50 2.95 -3.50
N LEU A 34 -12.45 3.25 -4.26
CA LEU A 34 -12.50 3.21 -5.73
C LEU A 34 -12.62 1.79 -6.29
N ALA A 35 -11.95 0.82 -5.66
CA ALA A 35 -12.06 -0.59 -6.04
C ALA A 35 -13.34 -1.25 -5.52
N GLU A 36 -14.04 -0.61 -4.59
CA GLU A 36 -15.20 -1.18 -3.89
C GLU A 36 -14.89 -2.56 -3.29
N ASP A 37 -13.64 -2.73 -2.76
CA ASP A 37 -13.20 -4.00 -2.21
C ASP A 37 -13.80 -4.23 -0.82
N PRO A 38 -14.71 -5.24 -0.65
CA PRO A 38 -15.41 -5.42 0.61
C PRO A 38 -14.50 -5.83 1.76
N ALA A 39 -13.41 -6.57 1.48
CA ALA A 39 -12.47 -7.00 2.51
C ALA A 39 -11.63 -5.83 3.03
N MET A 40 -11.21 -4.94 2.12
CA MET A 40 -10.45 -3.75 2.48
C MET A 40 -11.33 -2.71 3.19
N ILE A 41 -12.55 -2.47 2.69
CA ILE A 41 -13.54 -1.60 3.33
C ILE A 41 -13.88 -2.12 4.73
N GLY A 42 -14.14 -3.43 4.85
CA GLY A 42 -14.45 -4.07 6.13
C GLY A 42 -13.37 -3.86 7.18
N SER A 43 -12.09 -3.98 6.82
CA SER A 43 -10.97 -3.71 7.73
C SER A 43 -10.98 -2.27 8.25
N PHE A 44 -11.33 -1.30 7.42
CA PHE A 44 -11.43 0.10 7.86
C PHE A 44 -12.66 0.39 8.72
N LEU A 45 -13.80 -0.23 8.42
CA LEU A 45 -15.04 -0.04 9.19
C LEU A 45 -14.95 -0.65 10.59
N THR A 46 -14.25 -1.77 10.73
CA THR A 46 -14.03 -2.42 12.04
C THR A 46 -12.96 -1.74 12.88
N GLY A 47 -12.25 -0.74 12.34
CA GLY A 47 -11.14 -0.09 13.01
C GLY A 47 -9.88 -0.97 13.09
N GLU A 48 -9.84 -2.09 12.37
CA GLU A 48 -8.67 -2.96 12.30
C GLU A 48 -7.50 -2.24 11.62
N ASP A 49 -6.29 -2.38 12.17
CA ASP A 49 -5.08 -1.91 11.51
C ASP A 49 -4.83 -2.74 10.24
N ILE A 50 -5.01 -2.14 9.08
CA ILE A 50 -4.91 -2.82 7.79
C ILE A 50 -3.54 -3.45 7.55
N HIS A 51 -2.47 -2.89 8.12
CA HIS A 51 -1.14 -3.48 8.00
C HIS A 51 -1.00 -4.74 8.85
N SER A 52 -1.59 -4.76 10.05
CA SER A 52 -1.66 -5.96 10.89
C SER A 52 -2.55 -7.03 10.25
N SER A 53 -3.70 -6.64 9.68
CA SER A 53 -4.58 -7.54 8.95
C SER A 53 -3.90 -8.18 7.74
N THR A 54 -3.14 -7.39 6.99
CA THR A 54 -2.33 -7.89 5.86
C THR A 54 -1.22 -8.81 6.34
N ALA A 55 -0.50 -8.43 7.41
CA ALA A 55 0.57 -9.26 7.97
C ALA A 55 0.06 -10.64 8.40
N ARG A 56 -1.05 -10.69 9.14
CA ARG A 56 -1.67 -11.96 9.54
C ARG A 56 -1.96 -12.86 8.35
N LYS A 57 -2.50 -12.29 7.28
CA LYS A 57 -2.85 -13.06 6.08
C LYS A 57 -1.64 -13.52 5.29
N VAL A 58 -0.73 -12.60 5.00
CA VAL A 58 0.40 -12.84 4.10
C VAL A 58 1.44 -13.76 4.75
N PHE A 59 1.69 -13.59 6.05
CA PHE A 59 2.66 -14.40 6.80
C PHE A 59 2.02 -15.57 7.57
N ASN A 60 0.71 -15.81 7.36
CA ASN A 60 -0.06 -16.87 8.03
C ASN A 60 0.09 -16.84 9.56
N ILE A 61 -0.02 -15.65 10.16
CA ILE A 61 0.11 -15.41 11.60
C ILE A 61 -1.27 -15.45 12.24
N LYS A 62 -1.42 -16.19 13.34
CA LYS A 62 -2.66 -16.27 14.11
C LYS A 62 -2.74 -15.18 15.19
N ASP A 63 -1.60 -14.82 15.75
CA ASP A 63 -1.47 -13.86 16.83
C ASP A 63 -1.25 -12.42 16.31
N GLU A 64 -0.96 -11.49 17.21
CA GLU A 64 -0.62 -10.13 16.84
C GLU A 64 0.74 -10.08 16.12
N PRO A 65 0.82 -9.48 14.93
CA PRO A 65 2.07 -9.38 14.19
C PRO A 65 3.13 -8.56 14.94
N SER A 66 4.38 -9.00 14.86
CA SER A 66 5.49 -8.21 15.37
C SER A 66 5.63 -6.87 14.63
N SER A 67 6.35 -5.93 15.23
CA SER A 67 6.62 -4.62 14.60
C SER A 67 7.31 -4.75 13.23
N ASP A 68 8.16 -5.76 13.05
CA ASP A 68 8.85 -6.03 11.79
C ASP A 68 7.91 -6.62 10.74
N GLN A 69 7.04 -7.55 11.11
CA GLN A 69 6.02 -8.11 10.24
C GLN A 69 5.00 -7.06 9.81
N ARG A 70 4.57 -6.21 10.74
CA ARG A 70 3.69 -5.08 10.44
C ARG A 70 4.37 -4.07 9.49
N ARG A 71 5.66 -3.80 9.68
CA ARG A 71 6.43 -2.93 8.78
C ARG A 71 6.58 -3.53 7.38
N ALA A 72 6.85 -4.84 7.28
CA ALA A 72 6.87 -5.55 6.01
C ALA A 72 5.50 -5.50 5.31
N ALA A 73 4.41 -5.74 6.04
CA ALA A 73 3.05 -5.64 5.51
C ALA A 73 2.70 -4.21 5.04
N LYS A 74 3.21 -3.18 5.73
CA LYS A 74 3.09 -1.79 5.25
C LYS A 74 3.78 -1.61 3.91
N ALA A 75 5.00 -2.13 3.75
CA ALA A 75 5.73 -2.08 2.48
C ALA A 75 5.02 -2.86 1.37
N ILE A 76 4.41 -4.01 1.68
CA ILE A 76 3.60 -4.79 0.75
C ILE A 76 2.37 -4.00 0.30
N ASN A 77 1.58 -3.47 1.24
CA ASN A 77 0.36 -2.70 0.94
C ASN A 77 0.63 -1.55 -0.02
N PHE A 78 1.63 -0.71 0.28
CA PHE A 78 1.98 0.42 -0.58
C PHE A 78 2.65 -0.04 -1.88
N GLY A 79 3.59 -0.98 -1.80
CA GLY A 79 4.28 -1.48 -2.98
C GLY A 79 3.32 -2.03 -4.03
N LEU A 80 2.34 -2.85 -3.63
CA LEU A 80 1.40 -3.45 -4.55
C LEU A 80 0.42 -2.43 -5.15
N ILE A 81 -0.06 -1.47 -4.38
CA ILE A 81 -0.92 -0.39 -4.89
C ILE A 81 -0.18 0.46 -5.93
N TYR A 82 1.11 0.69 -5.73
CA TYR A 82 1.96 1.40 -6.69
C TYR A 82 2.54 0.50 -7.79
N GLY A 83 2.11 -0.76 -7.89
CA GLY A 83 2.44 -1.66 -8.98
C GLY A 83 3.84 -2.27 -8.91
N ILE A 84 4.39 -2.47 -7.70
CA ILE A 84 5.68 -3.12 -7.53
C ILE A 84 5.65 -4.54 -8.13
N SER A 85 6.71 -4.90 -8.87
CA SER A 85 6.88 -6.26 -9.37
C SER A 85 7.32 -7.24 -8.28
N ALA A 86 7.19 -8.55 -8.55
CA ALA A 86 7.69 -9.58 -7.64
C ALA A 86 9.19 -9.41 -7.36
N TYR A 87 9.98 -9.05 -8.37
CA TYR A 87 11.41 -8.75 -8.22
C TYR A 87 11.65 -7.54 -7.30
N GLY A 88 10.89 -6.45 -7.49
CA GLY A 88 10.99 -5.26 -6.64
C GLY A 88 10.64 -5.55 -5.18
N LEU A 89 9.56 -6.32 -4.97
CA LEU A 89 9.12 -6.73 -3.64
C LEU A 89 10.15 -7.65 -2.96
N ALA A 90 10.69 -8.63 -3.70
CA ALA A 90 11.73 -9.53 -3.23
C ALA A 90 12.96 -8.75 -2.72
N LYS A 91 13.42 -7.78 -3.50
CA LYS A 91 14.56 -6.92 -3.13
C LYS A 91 14.25 -6.08 -1.88
N GLN A 92 13.04 -5.52 -1.80
CA GLN A 92 12.63 -4.67 -0.67
C GLN A 92 12.51 -5.45 0.65
N LEU A 93 11.97 -6.67 0.59
CA LEU A 93 11.79 -7.53 1.76
C LEU A 93 13.00 -8.43 2.06
N LYS A 94 14.00 -8.48 1.15
CA LYS A 94 15.17 -9.37 1.23
C LYS A 94 14.79 -10.85 1.26
N ILE A 95 13.87 -11.25 0.42
CA ILE A 95 13.38 -12.61 0.23
C ILE A 95 13.61 -13.03 -1.23
N ASP A 96 13.35 -14.29 -1.56
CA ASP A 96 13.45 -14.74 -2.94
C ASP A 96 12.22 -14.36 -3.80
N ASN A 97 12.35 -14.50 -5.13
CA ASN A 97 11.27 -14.12 -6.05
C ASN A 97 10.04 -15.05 -5.96
N VAL A 98 10.22 -16.30 -5.58
CA VAL A 98 9.12 -17.28 -5.44
C VAL A 98 8.27 -16.91 -4.23
N GLU A 99 8.92 -16.61 -3.12
CA GLU A 99 8.28 -16.15 -1.90
C GLU A 99 7.55 -14.81 -2.13
N ALA A 100 8.20 -13.84 -2.80
CA ALA A 100 7.58 -12.56 -3.14
C ALA A 100 6.33 -12.74 -4.02
N LYS A 101 6.37 -13.65 -5.00
CA LYS A 101 5.22 -13.97 -5.83
C LYS A 101 4.09 -14.60 -5.00
N GLY A 102 4.39 -15.53 -4.10
CA GLY A 102 3.41 -16.10 -3.19
C GLY A 102 2.73 -15.07 -2.29
N ILE A 103 3.48 -14.08 -1.82
CA ILE A 103 2.96 -12.93 -1.07
C ILE A 103 1.97 -12.11 -1.92
N ILE A 104 2.34 -11.79 -3.16
CA ILE A 104 1.48 -11.04 -4.09
C ILE A 104 0.19 -11.80 -4.37
N ASP A 105 0.28 -13.10 -4.66
CA ASP A 105 -0.87 -13.94 -4.93
C ASP A 105 -1.80 -14.02 -3.72
N THR A 106 -1.25 -14.16 -2.52
CA THR A 106 -2.01 -14.18 -1.25
C THR A 106 -2.69 -12.83 -0.97
N TYR A 107 -2.00 -11.72 -1.24
CA TYR A 107 -2.55 -10.38 -1.09
C TYR A 107 -3.76 -10.17 -2.00
N PHE A 108 -3.64 -10.47 -3.28
CA PHE A 108 -4.72 -10.31 -4.25
C PHE A 108 -5.82 -11.38 -4.13
N ALA A 109 -5.53 -12.53 -3.51
CA ALA A 109 -6.58 -13.47 -3.12
C ALA A 109 -7.47 -12.90 -2.00
N LYS A 110 -6.92 -12.06 -1.11
CA LYS A 110 -7.66 -11.34 -0.08
C LYS A 110 -8.41 -10.12 -0.66
N TYR A 111 -7.75 -9.33 -1.49
CA TYR A 111 -8.24 -8.07 -2.05
C TYR A 111 -8.50 -8.21 -3.56
N LYS A 112 -9.48 -9.03 -3.92
CA LYS A 112 -9.75 -9.39 -5.32
C LYS A 112 -10.17 -8.19 -6.16
N ARG A 113 -11.05 -7.35 -5.62
CA ARG A 113 -11.54 -6.16 -6.34
C ARG A 113 -10.45 -5.13 -6.55
N VAL A 114 -9.48 -5.01 -5.64
CA VAL A 114 -8.30 -4.17 -5.85
C VAL A 114 -7.51 -4.62 -7.06
N LYS A 115 -7.29 -5.94 -7.22
CA LYS A 115 -6.58 -6.49 -8.39
C LYS A 115 -7.32 -6.16 -9.70
N GLU A 116 -8.61 -6.48 -9.74
CA GLU A 116 -9.45 -6.25 -10.92
C GLU A 116 -9.48 -4.76 -11.30
N PHE A 117 -9.68 -3.88 -10.33
CA PHE A 117 -9.66 -2.44 -10.53
C PHE A 117 -8.33 -1.92 -11.09
N MET A 118 -7.20 -2.43 -10.59
CA MET A 118 -5.88 -2.07 -11.11
C MET A 118 -5.68 -2.55 -12.56
N GLU A 119 -6.22 -3.70 -12.92
CA GLU A 119 -6.20 -4.23 -14.30
C GLU A 119 -7.09 -3.37 -15.22
N GLU A 120 -8.31 -3.04 -14.79
CA GLU A 120 -9.22 -2.12 -15.48
C GLU A 120 -8.58 -0.74 -15.75
N LEU A 121 -7.90 -0.17 -14.75
CA LEU A 121 -7.20 1.11 -14.91
C LEU A 121 -6.07 1.03 -15.94
N LYS A 122 -5.31 -0.05 -15.97
CA LYS A 122 -4.24 -0.26 -16.96
C LYS A 122 -4.80 -0.34 -18.38
N GLU A 123 -5.89 -1.07 -18.56
CA GLU A 123 -6.57 -1.17 -19.86
C GLU A 123 -7.12 0.19 -20.31
N LEU A 124 -7.75 0.93 -19.42
CA LEU A 124 -8.29 2.25 -19.69
C LEU A 124 -7.18 3.22 -20.10
N ALA A 125 -6.08 3.26 -19.35
CA ALA A 125 -4.93 4.11 -19.65
C ALA A 125 -4.32 3.75 -21.02
N SER A 126 -4.19 2.47 -21.34
CA SER A 126 -3.67 2.01 -22.64
C SER A 126 -4.56 2.47 -23.80
N LYS A 127 -5.88 2.39 -23.65
CA LYS A 127 -6.85 2.87 -24.66
C LYS A 127 -6.78 4.38 -24.86
N GLN A 128 -6.67 5.16 -23.77
CA GLN A 128 -6.57 6.62 -23.85
C GLN A 128 -5.26 7.10 -24.52
N ILE A 129 -4.15 6.44 -24.25
CA ILE A 129 -2.87 6.74 -24.92
C ILE A 129 -2.96 6.53 -26.42
N VAL A 130 -3.59 5.45 -26.88
CA VAL A 130 -3.79 5.16 -28.32
C VAL A 130 -4.64 6.25 -28.97
N ILE A 131 -5.73 6.69 -28.34
CA ILE A 131 -6.59 7.76 -28.87
C ILE A 131 -5.81 9.09 -28.96
N GLY A 132 -5.01 9.43 -27.94
CA GLY A 132 -4.19 10.63 -27.93
C GLY A 132 -3.13 10.65 -29.05
N LEU A 133 -2.57 9.52 -29.41
CA LEU A 133 -1.61 9.40 -30.53
C LEU A 133 -2.29 9.48 -31.92
N GLN A 134 -3.55 9.01 -32.04
CA GLN A 134 -4.30 9.08 -33.30
C GLN A 134 -4.92 10.46 -33.59
N SER A 135 -5.09 11.32 -32.58
CA SER A 135 -5.65 12.66 -32.75
C SER A 135 -4.61 13.76 -32.98
N SER A 136 -3.34 13.39 -33.17
CA SER A 136 -2.22 14.32 -33.37
C SER A 136 -1.75 14.43 -34.83
N ASP A 137 -2.50 13.85 -35.80
CA ASP A 137 -2.25 13.94 -37.23
C ASP A 137 -3.19 15.00 -37.89
#